data_aab5fbd423355d6a9152fe8e337e4ae5
#
_entry.id   aab5fbd423355d6a9152fe8e337e4ae5
#
_cell.length_a   1.000
_cell.length_b   1.000
_cell.length_c   1.000
_cell.angle_alpha   90.00
_cell.angle_beta   90.00
_cell.angle_gamma   90.00
#
_symmetry.space_group_name_H-M   'P 1'
#
loop_
_entity.id
_entity.type
_entity.pdbx_description
1 polymer ?
#
loop_
_entity_poly.entity_id
_entity_poly.type
_entity_poly.pdbx_seq_one_letter_code
_entity_poly.pdbx_strand_id
1 'polypeptide(L)'
;MSDGKREIIARLIEEYDIRSAEDIQNALRDLLGRTIQGMMEGEMETQKKEKQEEDPAYTDSRNGYKTKTLRSNYGPVEVNVPQDRKSDYDPKIVPKYGRDISEIDEKIIRMYARGMTTRQISDQIMEIYGFEVSEAMVTSVTNKILPEIEEWQKRPLSAVYPIVYIDAIVFNVRSEGIIRKHAAYVILGVSEEGHKEVLSITVGDNESAKFWLSVLNELKNRGVRDIFVLCADGLSGISEAISAAFPMTEYQRCIVHMVRNTLKYVADKDRKNFANDLKTIYYAPDEETAHRNMLTVSEKWDKKYPGAMARWEAN
;
A
#
# COMPACT_ATOMS: atom_id res chain seq x y z
N MET A 1 11.21 -33.54 -15.86
CA MET A 1 11.56 -32.67 -17.00
C MET A 1 11.66 -33.56 -18.21
N SER A 2 11.03 -33.22 -19.34
CA SER A 2 11.08 -34.04 -20.55
C SER A 2 12.50 -34.03 -21.15
N ASP A 3 12.86 -35.13 -21.85
CA ASP A 3 14.22 -35.29 -22.44
C ASP A 3 14.52 -34.15 -23.42
N GLY A 4 13.58 -33.69 -24.22
CA GLY A 4 13.76 -32.55 -25.12
C GLY A 4 14.09 -31.24 -24.41
N LYS A 5 13.53 -31.00 -23.20
CA LYS A 5 13.89 -29.81 -22.41
C LYS A 5 15.30 -29.90 -21.84
N ARG A 6 15.77 -31.10 -21.49
CA ARG A 6 17.16 -31.33 -21.03
C ARG A 6 18.15 -31.04 -22.14
N GLU A 7 17.86 -31.51 -23.37
CA GLU A 7 18.72 -31.29 -24.53
C GLU A 7 18.82 -29.80 -24.88
N ILE A 8 17.70 -29.07 -24.85
CA ILE A 8 17.68 -27.61 -25.07
C ILE A 8 18.53 -26.90 -24.03
N ILE A 9 18.40 -27.25 -22.74
CA ILE A 9 19.19 -26.62 -21.66
C ILE A 9 20.68 -26.94 -21.83
N ALA A 10 21.04 -28.18 -22.17
CA ALA A 10 22.44 -28.54 -22.38
C ALA A 10 23.07 -27.74 -23.53
N ARG A 11 22.36 -27.60 -24.65
CA ARG A 11 22.80 -26.77 -25.79
C ARG A 11 22.91 -25.28 -25.42
N LEU A 12 21.99 -24.76 -24.62
CA LEU A 12 22.09 -23.38 -24.15
C LEU A 12 23.32 -23.14 -23.28
N ILE A 13 23.63 -24.05 -22.36
CA ILE A 13 24.79 -23.94 -21.49
C ILE A 13 26.07 -23.93 -22.35
N GLU A 14 26.12 -24.78 -23.39
CA GLU A 14 27.26 -24.87 -24.29
C GLU A 14 27.37 -23.63 -25.21
N GLU A 15 26.28 -23.21 -25.86
CA GLU A 15 26.24 -22.08 -26.81
C GLU A 15 26.62 -20.75 -26.19
N TYR A 16 26.15 -20.51 -24.93
CA TYR A 16 26.43 -19.27 -24.21
C TYR A 16 27.58 -19.37 -23.20
N ASP A 17 28.32 -20.50 -23.16
CA ASP A 17 29.43 -20.76 -22.20
C ASP A 17 29.06 -20.39 -20.75
N ILE A 18 27.87 -20.82 -20.30
CA ILE A 18 27.29 -20.43 -19.02
C ILE A 18 28.08 -21.02 -17.86
N ARG A 19 28.74 -20.17 -17.08
CA ARG A 19 29.54 -20.54 -15.89
C ARG A 19 29.13 -19.81 -14.63
N SER A 20 28.35 -18.75 -14.74
CA SER A 20 27.91 -17.90 -13.62
C SER A 20 26.42 -17.53 -13.70
N ALA A 21 25.88 -16.96 -12.61
CA ALA A 21 24.53 -16.42 -12.60
C ALA A 21 24.38 -15.22 -13.57
N GLU A 22 25.45 -14.46 -13.78
CA GLU A 22 25.49 -13.34 -14.73
C GLU A 22 25.39 -13.83 -16.17
N ASP A 23 26.09 -14.94 -16.52
CA ASP A 23 25.99 -15.56 -17.83
C ASP A 23 24.58 -16.06 -18.12
N ILE A 24 23.90 -16.61 -17.11
CA ILE A 24 22.50 -17.02 -17.22
C ILE A 24 21.62 -15.80 -17.56
N GLN A 25 21.78 -14.67 -16.86
CA GLN A 25 21.01 -13.46 -17.14
C GLN A 25 21.28 -12.93 -18.54
N ASN A 26 22.53 -12.92 -18.98
CA ASN A 26 22.92 -12.48 -20.32
C ASN A 26 22.31 -13.37 -21.41
N ALA A 27 22.38 -14.69 -21.23
CA ALA A 27 21.77 -15.66 -22.14
C ALA A 27 20.24 -15.49 -22.22
N LEU A 28 19.57 -15.35 -21.07
CA LEU A 28 18.11 -15.14 -21.02
C LEU A 28 17.71 -13.81 -21.67
N ARG A 29 18.51 -12.75 -21.51
CA ARG A 29 18.29 -11.47 -22.14
C ARG A 29 18.39 -11.53 -23.66
N ASP A 30 19.43 -12.17 -24.21
CA ASP A 30 19.60 -12.36 -25.65
C ASP A 30 18.50 -13.24 -26.25
N LEU A 31 18.18 -14.34 -25.60
CA LEU A 31 17.08 -15.24 -26.00
C LEU A 31 15.74 -14.51 -26.03
N LEU A 32 15.46 -13.70 -25.00
CA LEU A 32 14.24 -12.91 -24.93
C LEU A 32 14.15 -11.93 -26.10
N GLY A 33 15.24 -11.21 -26.40
CA GLY A 33 15.29 -10.26 -27.52
C GLY A 33 15.06 -10.96 -28.87
N ARG A 34 15.72 -12.06 -29.12
CA ARG A 34 15.55 -12.85 -30.37
C ARG A 34 14.16 -13.46 -30.49
N THR A 35 13.60 -13.95 -29.38
CA THR A 35 12.24 -14.51 -29.36
C THR A 35 11.21 -13.43 -29.69
N ILE A 36 11.29 -12.26 -29.06
CA ILE A 36 10.39 -11.14 -29.32
C ILE A 36 10.51 -10.67 -30.79
N GLN A 37 11.73 -10.58 -31.31
CA GLN A 37 11.96 -10.21 -32.71
C GLN A 37 11.31 -11.22 -33.67
N GLY A 38 11.54 -12.51 -33.46
CA GLY A 38 10.94 -13.57 -34.28
C GLY A 38 9.40 -13.57 -34.22
N MET A 39 8.85 -13.31 -33.03
CA MET A 39 7.39 -13.20 -32.88
C MET A 39 6.83 -11.98 -33.63
N MET A 40 7.51 -10.81 -33.59
CA MET A 40 7.07 -9.61 -34.34
C MET A 40 7.17 -9.82 -35.85
N GLU A 41 8.19 -10.55 -36.33
CA GLU A 41 8.29 -10.91 -37.74
C GLU A 41 7.14 -11.81 -38.19
N GLY A 42 6.79 -12.80 -37.39
CA GLY A 42 5.62 -13.68 -37.61
C GLY A 42 4.30 -12.90 -37.59
N GLU A 43 4.14 -11.98 -36.64
CA GLU A 43 2.97 -11.13 -36.52
C GLU A 43 2.78 -10.22 -37.75
N MET A 44 3.87 -9.61 -38.22
CA MET A 44 3.86 -8.79 -39.44
C MET A 44 3.45 -9.58 -40.69
N GLU A 45 3.95 -10.81 -40.82
CA GLU A 45 3.56 -11.67 -41.93
C GLU A 45 2.09 -12.11 -41.86
N THR A 46 1.59 -12.37 -40.65
CA THR A 46 0.18 -12.72 -40.44
C THR A 46 -0.73 -11.53 -40.80
N GLN A 47 -0.44 -10.33 -40.26
CA GLN A 47 -1.21 -9.12 -40.58
C GLN A 47 -1.19 -8.79 -42.10
N LYS A 48 -0.09 -9.05 -42.76
CA LYS A 48 0.02 -8.87 -44.21
C LYS A 48 -0.87 -9.86 -44.97
N LYS A 49 -0.94 -11.12 -44.55
CA LYS A 49 -1.81 -12.13 -45.15
C LYS A 49 -3.29 -11.80 -44.93
N GLU A 50 -3.67 -11.42 -43.75
CA GLU A 50 -5.03 -10.99 -43.41
C GLU A 50 -5.49 -9.84 -44.33
N LYS A 51 -4.66 -8.81 -44.52
CA LYS A 51 -4.96 -7.69 -45.42
C LYS A 51 -5.02 -8.09 -46.89
N GLN A 52 -4.23 -9.09 -47.34
CA GLN A 52 -4.32 -9.64 -48.69
C GLN A 52 -5.59 -10.49 -48.92
N GLU A 53 -6.09 -11.13 -47.87
CA GLU A 53 -7.37 -11.85 -47.92
C GLU A 53 -8.56 -10.88 -48.00
N GLU A 54 -8.47 -9.72 -47.31
CA GLU A 54 -9.50 -8.66 -47.37
C GLU A 54 -9.47 -7.88 -48.70
N ASP A 55 -8.27 -7.59 -49.22
CA ASP A 55 -8.06 -6.90 -50.49
C ASP A 55 -6.98 -7.63 -51.32
N PRO A 56 -7.38 -8.44 -52.33
CA PRO A 56 -6.41 -9.14 -53.19
C PRO A 56 -5.44 -8.25 -53.97
N ALA A 57 -5.72 -6.96 -54.08
CA ALA A 57 -4.84 -5.99 -54.71
C ALA A 57 -3.82 -5.39 -53.71
N TYR A 58 -3.97 -5.71 -52.42
CA TYR A 58 -3.06 -5.21 -51.41
C TYR A 58 -1.64 -5.75 -51.59
N THR A 59 -0.69 -4.84 -51.74
CA THR A 59 0.74 -5.17 -51.81
C THR A 59 1.49 -4.27 -50.86
N ASP A 60 2.31 -4.87 -50.04
CA ASP A 60 3.24 -4.17 -49.15
C ASP A 60 4.57 -4.92 -49.09
N SER A 61 5.66 -4.20 -48.82
CA SER A 61 7.01 -4.76 -48.74
C SER A 61 7.71 -4.32 -47.46
N ARG A 62 8.60 -5.15 -46.98
CA ARG A 62 9.45 -4.83 -45.82
C ARG A 62 10.29 -3.57 -46.10
N ASN A 63 10.44 -2.74 -45.07
CA ASN A 63 11.22 -1.50 -45.09
C ASN A 63 12.32 -1.47 -44.02
N GLY A 64 12.98 -2.61 -43.81
CA GLY A 64 14.03 -2.74 -42.79
C GLY A 64 13.51 -2.89 -41.37
N TYR A 65 14.33 -2.44 -40.42
CA TYR A 65 14.07 -2.54 -38.99
C TYR A 65 14.33 -1.22 -38.30
N LYS A 66 13.62 -1.00 -37.19
CA LYS A 66 13.89 0.09 -36.24
C LYS A 66 14.32 -0.50 -34.91
N THR A 67 15.54 -0.18 -34.50
CA THR A 67 16.04 -0.64 -33.18
C THR A 67 15.27 0.04 -32.05
N LYS A 68 14.87 -0.75 -31.07
CA LYS A 68 14.14 -0.32 -29.88
C LYS A 68 14.71 -1.02 -28.67
N THR A 69 15.01 -0.29 -27.60
CA THR A 69 15.42 -0.86 -26.32
C THR A 69 14.18 -1.05 -25.45
N LEU A 70 13.96 -2.30 -25.01
CA LEU A 70 12.89 -2.71 -24.09
C LEU A 70 13.47 -2.90 -22.70
N ARG A 71 12.70 -2.55 -21.68
CA ARG A 71 12.99 -2.86 -20.29
C ARG A 71 12.46 -4.24 -19.96
N SER A 72 13.30 -5.09 -19.40
CA SER A 72 12.92 -6.46 -19.02
C SER A 72 13.38 -6.79 -17.61
N ASN A 73 12.90 -7.91 -17.06
CA ASN A 73 13.39 -8.46 -15.78
C ASN A 73 14.86 -8.90 -15.80
N TYR A 74 15.46 -9.01 -16.99
CA TYR A 74 16.86 -9.42 -17.19
C TYR A 74 17.75 -8.24 -17.62
N GLY A 75 17.27 -7.00 -17.53
CA GLY A 75 17.94 -5.81 -17.98
C GLY A 75 17.41 -5.26 -19.32
N PRO A 76 18.04 -4.23 -19.88
CA PRO A 76 17.66 -3.66 -21.17
C PRO A 76 17.89 -4.65 -22.31
N VAL A 77 16.87 -4.85 -23.15
CA VAL A 77 16.90 -5.76 -24.31
C VAL A 77 16.75 -4.93 -25.58
N GLU A 78 17.72 -5.01 -26.47
CA GLU A 78 17.59 -4.41 -27.81
C GLU A 78 16.84 -5.36 -28.73
N VAL A 79 15.80 -4.86 -29.38
CA VAL A 79 15.03 -5.58 -30.39
C VAL A 79 14.93 -4.76 -31.68
N ASN A 80 14.98 -5.46 -32.80
CA ASN A 80 14.78 -4.87 -34.10
C ASN A 80 13.32 -5.04 -34.54
N VAL A 81 12.54 -3.97 -34.41
CA VAL A 81 11.13 -3.94 -34.81
C VAL A 81 11.03 -3.88 -36.32
N PRO A 82 10.41 -4.86 -36.99
CA PRO A 82 10.27 -4.83 -38.43
C PRO A 82 9.39 -3.64 -38.86
N GLN A 83 9.71 -3.07 -40.02
CA GLN A 83 8.98 -1.97 -40.63
C GLN A 83 8.49 -2.38 -42.00
N ASP A 84 7.33 -1.86 -42.37
CA ASP A 84 6.75 -1.97 -43.70
C ASP A 84 6.77 -0.60 -44.40
N ARG A 85 6.65 -0.58 -45.74
CA ARG A 85 6.68 0.69 -46.50
C ARG A 85 5.41 1.52 -46.33
N LYS A 86 4.28 0.92 -46.12
CA LYS A 86 3.00 1.60 -45.92
C LYS A 86 2.80 2.05 -44.47
N SER A 87 3.65 1.62 -43.55
CA SER A 87 3.50 1.87 -42.09
C SER A 87 2.19 1.32 -41.49
N ASP A 88 1.67 0.27 -42.12
CA ASP A 88 0.42 -0.38 -41.77
C ASP A 88 0.57 -1.47 -40.71
N TYR A 89 1.82 -1.89 -40.43
CA TYR A 89 2.13 -2.84 -39.38
C TYR A 89 1.93 -2.21 -38.00
N ASP A 90 1.07 -2.79 -37.21
CA ASP A 90 0.82 -2.42 -35.81
C ASP A 90 1.22 -3.56 -34.88
N PRO A 91 2.42 -3.54 -34.27
CA PRO A 91 2.89 -4.61 -33.42
C PRO A 91 2.09 -4.67 -32.11
N LYS A 92 1.44 -5.80 -31.84
CA LYS A 92 0.68 -6.08 -30.61
C LYS A 92 1.59 -6.61 -29.51
N ILE A 93 2.60 -7.43 -29.86
CA ILE A 93 3.56 -8.03 -28.91
C ILE A 93 4.39 -6.97 -28.21
N VAL A 94 4.87 -5.97 -28.97
CA VAL A 94 5.55 -4.79 -28.43
C VAL A 94 4.90 -3.55 -29.01
N PRO A 95 3.87 -3.00 -28.37
CA PRO A 95 3.15 -1.83 -28.88
C PRO A 95 4.08 -0.68 -29.26
N LYS A 96 3.69 0.10 -30.27
CA LYS A 96 4.49 1.17 -30.90
C LYS A 96 5.18 2.10 -29.88
N TYR A 97 4.50 2.38 -28.75
CA TYR A 97 4.99 3.24 -27.66
C TYR A 97 5.34 2.47 -26.38
N GLY A 98 5.08 1.16 -26.32
CA GLY A 98 5.43 0.30 -25.19
C GLY A 98 6.94 0.05 -25.17
N ARG A 99 7.58 0.24 -24.03
CA ARG A 99 9.03 -0.03 -23.84
C ARG A 99 9.30 -0.89 -22.60
N ASP A 100 8.26 -1.30 -21.91
CA ASP A 100 8.39 -2.05 -20.67
C ASP A 100 7.67 -3.40 -20.79
N ILE A 101 8.44 -4.46 -20.61
CA ILE A 101 7.99 -5.85 -20.61
C ILE A 101 8.33 -6.54 -19.28
N SER A 102 8.69 -5.75 -18.25
CA SER A 102 9.24 -6.24 -16.99
C SER A 102 8.23 -6.28 -15.84
N GLU A 103 6.95 -5.89 -16.08
CA GLU A 103 5.96 -5.70 -15.02
C GLU A 103 6.48 -4.77 -13.89
N ILE A 104 7.33 -3.81 -14.27
CA ILE A 104 8.03 -2.95 -13.32
C ILE A 104 7.06 -2.09 -12.52
N ASP A 105 5.91 -1.73 -13.11
CA ASP A 105 4.89 -0.92 -12.46
C ASP A 105 4.42 -1.56 -11.15
N GLU A 106 4.13 -2.86 -11.17
CA GLU A 106 3.71 -3.60 -9.97
C GLU A 106 4.80 -3.62 -8.89
N LYS A 107 6.05 -3.76 -9.31
CA LYS A 107 7.19 -3.74 -8.39
C LYS A 107 7.41 -2.37 -7.76
N ILE A 108 7.27 -1.30 -8.54
CA ILE A 108 7.31 0.08 -8.05
C ILE A 108 6.22 0.30 -7.00
N ILE A 109 4.98 -0.11 -7.30
CA ILE A 109 3.84 -0.01 -6.39
C ILE A 109 4.12 -0.75 -5.08
N ARG A 110 4.64 -1.99 -5.14
CA ARG A 110 4.97 -2.79 -3.95
C ARG A 110 6.09 -2.17 -3.11
N MET A 111 7.11 -1.57 -3.73
CA MET A 111 8.19 -0.85 -3.03
C MET A 111 7.65 0.41 -2.36
N TYR A 112 6.81 1.18 -3.06
CA TYR A 112 6.18 2.38 -2.53
C TYR A 112 5.27 2.07 -1.33
N ALA A 113 4.46 1.02 -1.43
CA ALA A 113 3.61 0.55 -0.34
C ALA A 113 4.39 0.09 0.91
N ARG A 114 5.67 -0.26 0.76
CA ARG A 114 6.58 -0.55 1.87
C ARG A 114 7.25 0.70 2.47
N GLY A 115 6.91 1.88 1.98
CA GLY A 115 7.41 3.17 2.49
C GLY A 115 8.70 3.66 1.86
N MET A 116 9.15 3.08 0.73
CA MET A 116 10.30 3.59 0.00
C MET A 116 9.96 4.91 -0.69
N THR A 117 10.89 5.87 -0.66
CA THR A 117 10.76 7.11 -1.41
C THR A 117 10.95 6.89 -2.91
N THR A 118 10.45 7.81 -3.74
CA THR A 118 10.60 7.73 -5.21
C THR A 118 12.06 7.57 -5.63
N ARG A 119 12.97 8.27 -4.97
CA ARG A 119 14.42 8.16 -5.21
C ARG A 119 14.97 6.79 -4.85
N GLN A 120 14.63 6.27 -3.66
CA GLN A 120 15.05 4.92 -3.25
C GLN A 120 14.54 3.84 -4.21
N ILE A 121 13.34 4.01 -4.75
CA ILE A 121 12.78 3.09 -5.74
C ILE A 121 13.57 3.17 -7.05
N SER A 122 13.90 4.38 -7.52
CA SER A 122 14.75 4.57 -8.71
C SER A 122 16.12 3.90 -8.54
N ASP A 123 16.79 4.13 -7.40
CA ASP A 123 18.09 3.54 -7.10
C ASP A 123 18.00 2.00 -7.05
N GLN A 124 16.97 1.47 -6.39
CA GLN A 124 16.76 0.02 -6.26
C GLN A 124 16.45 -0.66 -7.60
N ILE A 125 15.68 -0.01 -8.47
CA ILE A 125 15.40 -0.52 -9.82
C ILE A 125 16.69 -0.56 -10.64
N MET A 126 17.51 0.51 -10.55
CA MET A 126 18.81 0.55 -11.22
C MET A 126 19.72 -0.57 -10.73
N GLU A 127 19.78 -0.82 -9.43
CA GLU A 127 20.61 -1.87 -8.85
C GLU A 127 20.17 -3.28 -9.28
N ILE A 128 18.84 -3.54 -9.29
CA ILE A 128 18.32 -4.90 -9.57
C ILE A 128 18.26 -5.20 -11.06
N TYR A 129 17.84 -4.21 -11.88
CA TYR A 129 17.49 -4.43 -13.30
C TYR A 129 18.45 -3.75 -14.27
N GLY A 130 19.38 -2.91 -13.81
CA GLY A 130 20.39 -2.26 -14.63
C GLY A 130 19.85 -1.20 -15.60
N PHE A 131 18.64 -0.67 -15.37
CA PHE A 131 18.12 0.46 -16.14
C PHE A 131 17.53 1.55 -15.25
N GLU A 132 17.62 2.79 -15.72
CA GLU A 132 17.18 3.95 -14.97
C GLU A 132 15.64 4.15 -15.07
N VAL A 133 15.02 4.40 -13.92
CA VAL A 133 13.62 4.83 -13.80
C VAL A 133 13.63 6.19 -13.12
N SER A 134 13.10 7.22 -13.78
CA SER A 134 13.05 8.55 -13.18
C SER A 134 12.05 8.63 -12.02
N GLU A 135 12.31 9.51 -11.04
CA GLU A 135 11.38 9.75 -9.93
C GLU A 135 9.99 10.20 -10.44
N ALA A 136 9.94 10.92 -11.56
CA ALA A 136 8.69 11.32 -12.21
C ALA A 136 7.90 10.09 -12.72
N MET A 137 8.59 9.08 -13.27
CA MET A 137 7.96 7.82 -13.67
C MET A 137 7.43 7.07 -12.47
N VAL A 138 8.19 6.97 -11.38
CA VAL A 138 7.73 6.35 -10.13
C VAL A 138 6.46 7.03 -9.64
N THR A 139 6.43 8.37 -9.61
CA THR A 139 5.24 9.15 -9.25
C THR A 139 4.06 8.86 -10.17
N SER A 140 4.30 8.80 -11.49
CA SER A 140 3.24 8.48 -12.47
C SER A 140 2.64 7.08 -12.23
N VAL A 141 3.49 6.09 -11.95
CA VAL A 141 3.06 4.72 -11.67
C VAL A 141 2.26 4.64 -10.36
N THR A 142 2.76 5.29 -9.29
CA THR A 142 2.06 5.29 -8.01
C THR A 142 0.71 6.01 -8.07
N ASN A 143 0.59 7.05 -8.89
CA ASN A 143 -0.68 7.75 -9.10
C ASN A 143 -1.75 6.90 -9.81
N LYS A 144 -1.36 5.85 -10.53
CA LYS A 144 -2.32 4.92 -11.16
C LYS A 144 -3.20 4.19 -10.14
N ILE A 145 -2.78 4.09 -8.87
CA ILE A 145 -3.54 3.44 -7.79
C ILE A 145 -4.62 4.37 -7.22
N LEU A 146 -4.52 5.69 -7.40
CA LEU A 146 -5.45 6.64 -6.78
C LEU A 146 -6.92 6.33 -7.05
N PRO A 147 -7.36 5.99 -8.29
CA PRO A 147 -8.75 5.61 -8.54
C PRO A 147 -9.20 4.39 -7.75
N GLU A 148 -8.35 3.36 -7.61
CA GLU A 148 -8.65 2.16 -6.82
C GLU A 148 -8.79 2.47 -5.33
N ILE A 149 -7.94 3.38 -4.81
CA ILE A 149 -8.03 3.86 -3.43
C ILE A 149 -9.34 4.62 -3.21
N GLU A 150 -9.72 5.47 -4.15
CA GLU A 150 -10.99 6.22 -4.07
C GLU A 150 -12.21 5.29 -4.12
N GLU A 151 -12.21 4.29 -4.98
CA GLU A 151 -13.25 3.26 -5.04
C GLU A 151 -13.31 2.47 -3.73
N TRP A 152 -12.16 2.05 -3.23
CA TRP A 152 -12.07 1.36 -1.94
C TRP A 152 -12.62 2.21 -0.79
N GLN A 153 -12.30 3.49 -0.74
CA GLN A 153 -12.82 4.40 0.29
C GLN A 153 -14.34 4.60 0.21
N LYS A 154 -14.91 4.54 -0.99
CA LYS A 154 -16.35 4.70 -1.22
C LYS A 154 -17.15 3.40 -1.14
N ARG A 155 -16.49 2.25 -0.97
CA ARG A 155 -17.17 0.94 -0.96
C ARG A 155 -18.26 0.86 0.11
N PRO A 156 -19.36 0.13 -0.13
CA PRO A 156 -20.35 -0.18 0.89
C PRO A 156 -19.72 -0.90 2.10
N LEU A 157 -20.23 -0.62 3.28
CA LEU A 157 -19.81 -1.22 4.54
C LEU A 157 -20.93 -2.08 5.12
N SER A 158 -20.60 -2.97 6.07
CA SER A 158 -21.57 -3.73 6.82
C SER A 158 -22.47 -2.82 7.65
N ALA A 159 -23.72 -3.26 7.89
CA ALA A 159 -24.68 -2.46 8.63
C ALA A 159 -24.33 -2.32 10.12
N VAL A 160 -23.65 -3.33 10.69
CA VAL A 160 -23.31 -3.39 12.11
C VAL A 160 -21.84 -3.70 12.29
N TYR A 161 -21.19 -2.96 13.18
CA TYR A 161 -19.85 -3.25 13.68
C TYR A 161 -19.89 -3.30 15.21
N PRO A 162 -19.74 -4.49 15.83
CA PRO A 162 -19.68 -4.62 17.28
C PRO A 162 -18.61 -3.72 17.92
N ILE A 163 -17.45 -3.61 17.31
CA ILE A 163 -16.37 -2.77 17.81
C ILE A 163 -15.74 -1.98 16.65
N VAL A 164 -15.54 -0.68 16.87
CA VAL A 164 -14.76 0.20 15.98
C VAL A 164 -13.60 0.82 16.74
N TYR A 165 -12.42 0.80 16.14
CA TYR A 165 -11.23 1.49 16.66
C TYR A 165 -10.88 2.67 15.79
N ILE A 166 -10.50 3.79 16.41
CA ILE A 166 -9.92 4.94 15.72
C ILE A 166 -8.53 5.20 16.32
N ASP A 167 -7.53 5.25 15.47
CA ASP A 167 -6.15 5.57 15.84
C ASP A 167 -5.57 6.59 14.86
N ALA A 168 -4.61 7.40 15.33
CA ALA A 168 -3.99 8.46 14.57
C ALA A 168 -2.49 8.18 14.35
N ILE A 169 -2.07 8.22 13.10
CA ILE A 169 -0.65 8.18 12.72
C ILE A 169 -0.22 9.59 12.34
N VAL A 170 0.65 10.19 13.15
CA VAL A 170 1.15 11.54 12.91
C VAL A 170 2.40 11.49 12.05
N PHE A 171 2.43 12.31 10.99
CA PHE A 171 3.54 12.41 10.06
C PHE A 171 3.77 13.87 9.62
N ASN A 172 4.97 14.13 9.10
CA ASN A 172 5.33 15.45 8.62
C ASN A 172 5.33 15.47 7.09
N VAL A 173 4.68 16.48 6.51
CA VAL A 173 4.67 16.74 5.07
C VAL A 173 5.41 18.03 4.80
N ARG A 174 6.36 17.99 3.87
CA ARG A 174 7.02 19.19 3.36
C ARG A 174 6.27 19.70 2.14
N SER A 175 5.62 20.86 2.25
CA SER A 175 4.94 21.53 1.17
C SER A 175 5.41 22.98 1.10
N GLU A 176 5.76 23.46 -0.10
CA GLU A 176 6.21 24.84 -0.32
C GLU A 176 7.37 25.29 0.58
N GLY A 177 8.29 24.36 0.89
CA GLY A 177 9.43 24.61 1.77
C GLY A 177 9.13 24.58 3.27
N ILE A 178 7.85 24.48 3.67
CA ILE A 178 7.40 24.44 5.07
C ILE A 178 7.06 23.00 5.46
N ILE A 179 7.51 22.59 6.64
CA ILE A 179 7.14 21.29 7.22
C ILE A 179 5.87 21.49 8.05
N ARG A 180 4.80 20.81 7.65
CA ARG A 180 3.52 20.76 8.36
C ARG A 180 3.28 19.39 8.94
N LYS A 181 2.70 19.35 10.13
CA LYS A 181 2.31 18.13 10.81
C LYS A 181 0.89 17.76 10.41
N HIS A 182 0.71 16.55 9.91
CA HIS A 182 -0.59 16.00 9.56
C HIS A 182 -0.86 14.73 10.36
N ALA A 183 -2.11 14.35 10.48
CA ALA A 183 -2.51 13.07 11.04
C ALA A 183 -3.32 12.25 10.03
N ALA A 184 -2.99 10.99 9.86
CA ALA A 184 -3.83 10.01 9.18
C ALA A 184 -4.61 9.24 10.24
N TYR A 185 -5.92 9.36 10.21
CA TYR A 185 -6.84 8.67 11.10
C TYR A 185 -7.29 7.37 10.43
N VAL A 186 -6.95 6.27 11.04
CA VAL A 186 -7.33 4.93 10.58
C VAL A 186 -8.52 4.46 11.40
N ILE A 187 -9.61 4.14 10.72
CA ILE A 187 -10.82 3.58 11.33
C ILE A 187 -10.87 2.10 10.99
N LEU A 188 -10.85 1.26 12.01
CA LEU A 188 -10.85 -0.18 11.90
C LEU A 188 -12.09 -0.75 12.58
N GLY A 189 -12.92 -1.49 11.83
CA GLY A 189 -14.07 -2.19 12.33
C GLY A 189 -13.79 -3.67 12.60
N VAL A 190 -14.50 -4.23 13.55
CA VAL A 190 -14.60 -5.68 13.76
C VAL A 190 -16.00 -6.09 13.33
N SER A 191 -16.10 -6.99 12.36
CA SER A 191 -17.40 -7.50 11.88
C SER A 191 -18.07 -8.42 12.89
N GLU A 192 -19.31 -8.80 12.64
CA GLU A 192 -20.07 -9.74 13.48
C GLU A 192 -19.42 -11.13 13.52
N GLU A 193 -18.65 -11.49 12.48
CA GLU A 193 -17.86 -12.73 12.42
C GLU A 193 -16.50 -12.61 13.12
N GLY A 194 -16.16 -11.46 13.69
CA GLY A 194 -14.90 -11.20 14.38
C GLY A 194 -13.73 -10.82 13.46
N HIS A 195 -13.95 -10.59 12.18
CA HIS A 195 -12.91 -10.17 11.26
C HIS A 195 -12.64 -8.66 11.36
N LYS A 196 -11.37 -8.29 11.31
CA LYS A 196 -10.94 -6.89 11.32
C LYS A 196 -10.81 -6.39 9.89
N GLU A 197 -11.40 -5.23 9.62
CA GLU A 197 -11.24 -4.52 8.36
C GLU A 197 -11.00 -3.02 8.56
N VAL A 198 -10.22 -2.41 7.69
CA VAL A 198 -10.05 -0.95 7.67
C VAL A 198 -11.25 -0.33 6.98
N LEU A 199 -12.03 0.46 7.69
CA LEU A 199 -13.25 1.10 7.18
C LEU A 199 -12.94 2.38 6.42
N SER A 200 -12.02 3.19 6.94
CA SER A 200 -11.60 4.47 6.34
C SER A 200 -10.20 4.85 6.77
N ILE A 201 -9.52 5.62 5.92
CA ILE A 201 -8.29 6.34 6.23
C ILE A 201 -8.51 7.78 5.82
N THR A 202 -8.56 8.69 6.79
CA THR A 202 -8.80 10.12 6.56
C THR A 202 -7.61 10.94 7.03
N VAL A 203 -7.15 11.87 6.21
CA VAL A 203 -6.06 12.80 6.58
C VAL A 203 -6.67 14.11 7.03
N GLY A 204 -6.21 14.63 8.17
CA GLY A 204 -6.66 15.90 8.71
C GLY A 204 -5.55 16.62 9.46
N ASP A 205 -5.72 17.94 9.56
CA ASP A 205 -4.78 18.82 10.24
C ASP A 205 -5.22 19.19 11.66
N ASN A 206 -6.54 19.15 11.91
CA ASN A 206 -7.15 19.56 13.16
C ASN A 206 -8.27 18.59 13.58
N GLU A 207 -8.20 18.16 14.83
CA GLU A 207 -9.25 17.39 15.49
C GLU A 207 -10.32 18.34 16.02
N SER A 208 -11.54 18.11 15.62
CA SER A 208 -12.72 18.84 16.12
C SER A 208 -13.97 17.97 16.06
N ALA A 209 -14.99 18.29 16.85
CA ALA A 209 -16.27 17.59 16.80
C ALA A 209 -16.89 17.61 15.39
N LYS A 210 -16.74 18.73 14.65
CA LYS A 210 -17.22 18.85 13.27
C LYS A 210 -16.47 17.88 12.32
N PHE A 211 -15.14 17.77 12.47
CA PHE A 211 -14.34 16.84 11.68
C PHE A 211 -14.79 15.39 11.93
N TRP A 212 -14.89 14.99 13.20
CA TRP A 212 -15.30 13.63 13.56
C TRP A 212 -16.73 13.33 13.14
N LEU A 213 -17.63 14.30 13.27
CA LEU A 213 -19.01 14.14 12.80
C LEU A 213 -19.07 13.89 11.28
N SER A 214 -18.23 14.59 10.50
CA SER A 214 -18.12 14.35 9.06
C SER A 214 -17.64 12.93 8.76
N VAL A 215 -16.60 12.47 9.45
CA VAL A 215 -16.03 11.13 9.30
C VAL A 215 -17.03 10.04 9.66
N LEU A 216 -17.74 10.19 10.79
CA LEU A 216 -18.75 9.22 11.23
C LEU A 216 -19.98 9.20 10.31
N ASN A 217 -20.39 10.36 9.78
CA ASN A 217 -21.48 10.44 8.80
C ASN A 217 -21.09 9.79 7.46
N GLU A 218 -19.82 9.84 7.07
CA GLU A 218 -19.33 9.10 5.89
C GLU A 218 -19.52 7.59 6.07
N LEU A 219 -19.22 7.03 7.24
CA LEU A 219 -19.50 5.62 7.54
C LEU A 219 -20.99 5.30 7.41
N LYS A 220 -21.87 6.18 7.93
CA LYS A 220 -23.34 6.02 7.78
C LYS A 220 -23.77 6.05 6.31
N ASN A 221 -23.24 6.97 5.51
CA ASN A 221 -23.56 7.08 4.09
C ASN A 221 -23.13 5.83 3.31
N ARG A 222 -22.11 5.13 3.78
CA ARG A 222 -21.62 3.87 3.23
C ARG A 222 -22.33 2.63 3.76
N GLY A 223 -23.32 2.79 4.63
CA GLY A 223 -24.24 1.72 5.06
C GLY A 223 -24.17 1.35 6.53
N VAL A 224 -23.23 1.88 7.32
CA VAL A 224 -23.16 1.59 8.76
C VAL A 224 -24.37 2.18 9.48
N ARG A 225 -25.13 1.34 10.16
CA ARG A 225 -26.32 1.71 10.91
C ARG A 225 -26.06 1.73 12.41
N ASP A 226 -25.21 0.81 12.90
CA ASP A 226 -24.97 0.66 14.31
C ASP A 226 -23.51 0.29 14.62
N ILE A 227 -23.01 0.83 15.73
CA ILE A 227 -21.70 0.53 16.33
C ILE A 227 -21.94 0.35 17.83
N PHE A 228 -21.60 -0.84 18.41
CA PHE A 228 -21.85 -1.03 19.83
C PHE A 228 -20.83 -0.32 20.69
N VAL A 229 -19.52 -0.49 20.37
CA VAL A 229 -18.42 0.14 21.11
C VAL A 229 -17.49 0.85 20.12
N LEU A 230 -17.21 2.12 20.37
CA LEU A 230 -16.19 2.87 19.64
C LEU A 230 -15.03 3.18 20.57
N CYS A 231 -13.85 2.67 20.24
CA CYS A 231 -12.63 2.82 21.01
C CYS A 231 -11.69 3.81 20.31
N ALA A 232 -11.32 4.91 20.95
CA ALA A 232 -10.38 5.89 20.43
C ALA A 232 -9.46 6.44 21.53
N ASP A 233 -8.29 7.02 21.13
CA ASP A 233 -7.52 7.87 22.04
C ASP A 233 -8.36 9.11 22.39
N GLY A 234 -7.96 9.85 23.42
CA GLY A 234 -8.67 11.06 23.86
C GLY A 234 -8.66 12.18 22.81
N LEU A 235 -9.21 11.88 21.62
CA LEU A 235 -9.30 12.78 20.48
C LEU A 235 -10.30 13.90 20.77
N SER A 236 -9.91 15.14 20.47
CA SER A 236 -10.75 16.31 20.79
C SER A 236 -12.05 16.30 19.99
N GLY A 237 -13.21 16.39 20.68
CA GLY A 237 -14.53 16.44 20.07
C GLY A 237 -15.09 15.11 19.55
N ILE A 238 -14.40 13.98 19.81
CA ILE A 238 -14.87 12.66 19.33
C ILE A 238 -16.13 12.19 20.06
N SER A 239 -16.23 12.44 21.37
CA SER A 239 -17.38 12.02 22.19
C SER A 239 -18.66 12.69 21.74
N GLU A 240 -18.63 14.00 21.47
CA GLU A 240 -19.75 14.78 20.96
C GLU A 240 -20.17 14.30 19.57
N ALA A 241 -19.20 14.00 18.72
CA ALA A 241 -19.46 13.49 17.37
C ALA A 241 -20.09 12.08 17.38
N ILE A 242 -19.64 11.20 18.29
CA ILE A 242 -20.24 9.87 18.48
C ILE A 242 -21.69 10.01 18.94
N SER A 243 -21.94 10.80 19.98
CA SER A 243 -23.31 11.02 20.51
C SER A 243 -24.27 11.58 19.45
N ALA A 244 -23.77 12.41 18.53
CA ALA A 244 -24.57 12.96 17.43
C ALA A 244 -24.78 11.96 16.27
N ALA A 245 -23.78 11.18 15.89
CA ALA A 245 -23.86 10.27 14.75
C ALA A 245 -24.44 8.91 15.13
N PHE A 246 -24.02 8.34 16.26
CA PHE A 246 -24.38 7.01 16.74
C PHE A 246 -24.75 7.09 18.24
N PRO A 247 -25.94 7.57 18.60
CA PRO A 247 -26.30 7.87 19.99
C PRO A 247 -26.39 6.66 20.93
N MET A 248 -26.43 5.44 20.37
CA MET A 248 -26.46 4.19 21.16
C MET A 248 -25.08 3.58 21.32
N THR A 249 -24.03 4.19 20.75
CA THR A 249 -22.67 3.69 20.81
C THR A 249 -22.02 4.04 22.15
N GLU A 250 -21.45 3.03 22.81
CA GLU A 250 -20.60 3.24 23.98
C GLU A 250 -19.21 3.73 23.57
N TYR A 251 -18.79 4.87 24.10
CA TYR A 251 -17.45 5.40 23.86
C TYR A 251 -16.47 4.88 24.88
N GLN A 252 -15.47 4.11 24.44
CA GLN A 252 -14.40 3.59 25.26
C GLN A 252 -13.08 4.30 24.94
N ARG A 253 -12.45 4.93 25.92
CA ARG A 253 -11.08 5.43 25.75
C ARG A 253 -10.09 4.30 25.59
N CYS A 254 -9.14 4.45 24.68
CA CYS A 254 -8.11 3.45 24.43
C CYS A 254 -7.20 3.28 25.64
N ILE A 255 -7.35 2.15 26.34
CA ILE A 255 -6.55 1.81 27.53
C ILE A 255 -5.07 1.78 27.22
N VAL A 256 -4.67 1.30 26.03
CA VAL A 256 -3.25 1.26 25.62
C VAL A 256 -2.66 2.66 25.59
N HIS A 257 -3.37 3.64 25.02
CA HIS A 257 -2.92 5.03 24.99
C HIS A 257 -2.96 5.68 26.37
N MET A 258 -3.97 5.40 27.18
CA MET A 258 -4.03 5.87 28.58
C MET A 258 -2.82 5.40 29.37
N VAL A 259 -2.51 4.09 29.34
CA VAL A 259 -1.35 3.52 30.02
C VAL A 259 -0.03 4.14 29.50
N ARG A 260 0.17 4.18 28.18
CA ARG A 260 1.38 4.80 27.60
C ARG A 260 1.56 6.25 28.00
N ASN A 261 0.48 7.02 27.97
CA ASN A 261 0.51 8.43 28.35
C ASN A 261 0.78 8.63 29.84
N THR A 262 0.22 7.80 30.70
CA THR A 262 0.48 7.79 32.14
C THR A 262 1.95 7.49 32.45
N LEU A 263 2.50 6.47 31.81
CA LEU A 263 3.89 6.03 32.04
C LEU A 263 4.94 7.07 31.57
N LYS A 264 4.59 8.07 30.76
CA LYS A 264 5.48 9.19 30.43
C LYS A 264 5.84 10.05 31.64
N TYR A 265 4.99 10.07 32.65
CA TYR A 265 5.20 10.83 33.89
C TYR A 265 5.87 9.99 34.99
N VAL A 266 6.17 8.73 34.74
CA VAL A 266 6.73 7.78 35.70
C VAL A 266 8.20 7.51 35.37
N ALA A 267 9.09 7.60 36.36
CA ALA A 267 10.49 7.28 36.19
C ALA A 267 10.72 5.82 35.78
N ASP A 268 11.73 5.56 34.96
CA ASP A 268 11.98 4.24 34.36
C ASP A 268 12.01 3.09 35.36
N LYS A 269 12.63 3.31 36.52
CA LYS A 269 12.73 2.32 37.60
C LYS A 269 11.40 1.88 38.17
N ASP A 270 10.37 2.70 38.07
CA ASP A 270 9.04 2.44 38.64
C ASP A 270 8.01 2.02 37.58
N ARG A 271 8.28 2.24 36.27
CA ARG A 271 7.34 2.00 35.18
C ARG A 271 6.74 0.59 35.19
N LYS A 272 7.56 -0.44 35.44
CA LYS A 272 7.08 -1.83 35.45
C LYS A 272 6.10 -2.06 36.59
N ASN A 273 6.39 -1.58 37.78
CA ASN A 273 5.53 -1.75 38.95
C ASN A 273 4.25 -0.93 38.81
N PHE A 274 4.38 0.33 38.36
CA PHE A 274 3.24 1.19 38.10
C PHE A 274 2.29 0.59 37.03
N ALA A 275 2.84 0.07 35.93
CA ALA A 275 2.05 -0.57 34.87
C ALA A 275 1.34 -1.84 35.37
N ASN A 276 1.95 -2.61 36.27
CA ASN A 276 1.30 -3.78 36.89
C ASN A 276 0.16 -3.37 37.82
N ASP A 277 0.33 -2.30 38.58
CA ASP A 277 -0.75 -1.76 39.42
C ASP A 277 -1.90 -1.23 38.56
N LEU A 278 -1.65 -0.50 37.47
CA LEU A 278 -2.69 -0.08 36.54
C LEU A 278 -3.49 -1.24 35.94
N LYS A 279 -2.86 -2.40 35.73
CA LYS A 279 -3.58 -3.60 35.25
C LYS A 279 -4.72 -4.02 36.16
N THR A 280 -4.59 -3.84 37.48
CA THR A 280 -5.65 -4.18 38.43
C THR A 280 -6.92 -3.37 38.21
N ILE A 281 -6.80 -2.17 37.63
CA ILE A 281 -7.94 -1.30 37.34
C ILE A 281 -8.68 -1.84 36.11
N TYR A 282 -8.01 -1.93 34.96
CA TYR A 282 -8.68 -2.25 33.68
C TYR A 282 -8.88 -3.76 33.41
N TYR A 283 -8.40 -4.65 34.29
CA TYR A 283 -8.75 -6.07 34.32
C TYR A 283 -9.74 -6.40 35.45
N ALA A 284 -10.26 -5.41 36.13
CA ALA A 284 -11.29 -5.66 37.17
C ALA A 284 -12.53 -6.27 36.52
N PRO A 285 -13.23 -7.20 37.24
CA PRO A 285 -14.39 -7.90 36.70
C PRO A 285 -15.63 -7.01 36.58
N ASP A 286 -15.66 -5.90 37.30
CA ASP A 286 -16.77 -4.96 37.38
C ASP A 286 -16.28 -3.53 37.72
N GLU A 287 -17.13 -2.54 37.50
CA GLU A 287 -16.87 -1.13 37.72
C GLU A 287 -16.53 -0.80 39.19
N GLU A 288 -17.25 -1.38 40.14
CA GLU A 288 -17.02 -1.16 41.57
C GLU A 288 -15.62 -1.59 42.00
N THR A 289 -15.21 -2.77 41.53
CA THR A 289 -13.86 -3.27 41.76
C THR A 289 -12.79 -2.45 41.06
N ALA A 290 -13.06 -1.97 39.82
CA ALA A 290 -12.17 -1.10 39.09
C ALA A 290 -11.94 0.21 39.85
N HIS A 291 -13.01 0.83 40.34
CA HIS A 291 -12.94 2.08 41.09
C HIS A 291 -12.18 1.92 42.41
N ARG A 292 -12.44 0.85 43.18
CA ARG A 292 -11.70 0.53 44.40
C ARG A 292 -10.21 0.31 44.14
N ASN A 293 -9.88 -0.42 43.09
CA ASN A 293 -8.49 -0.64 42.69
C ASN A 293 -7.81 0.69 42.27
N MET A 294 -8.53 1.54 41.56
CA MET A 294 -8.04 2.87 41.17
C MET A 294 -7.67 3.71 42.41
N LEU A 295 -8.53 3.76 43.44
CA LEU A 295 -8.22 4.46 44.69
C LEU A 295 -6.95 3.90 45.36
N THR A 296 -6.83 2.57 45.43
CA THR A 296 -5.65 1.90 46.00
C THR A 296 -4.37 2.25 45.24
N VAL A 297 -4.42 2.28 43.93
CA VAL A 297 -3.26 2.64 43.07
C VAL A 297 -2.93 4.13 43.24
N SER A 298 -3.95 4.99 43.35
CA SER A 298 -3.80 6.42 43.59
C SER A 298 -3.11 6.69 44.93
N GLU A 299 -3.58 6.10 46.02
CA GLU A 299 -2.95 6.21 47.35
C GLU A 299 -1.48 5.79 47.37
N LYS A 300 -1.14 4.74 46.60
CA LYS A 300 0.23 4.24 46.51
C LYS A 300 1.19 5.18 45.75
N TRP A 301 0.69 5.80 44.67
CA TRP A 301 1.54 6.49 43.72
C TRP A 301 1.42 8.01 43.70
N ASP A 302 0.33 8.59 44.20
CA ASP A 302 0.07 10.03 44.12
C ASP A 302 1.13 10.90 44.79
N LYS A 303 1.68 10.46 45.92
CA LYS A 303 2.75 11.17 46.58
C LYS A 303 4.01 11.29 45.73
N LYS A 304 4.22 10.31 44.84
CA LYS A 304 5.44 10.25 44.00
C LYS A 304 5.17 10.79 42.60
N TYR A 305 3.99 10.56 42.05
CA TYR A 305 3.58 10.91 40.69
C TYR A 305 2.17 11.51 40.66
N PRO A 306 1.94 12.67 41.30
CA PRO A 306 0.57 13.21 41.48
C PRO A 306 -0.19 13.49 40.19
N GLY A 307 0.50 13.81 39.08
CA GLY A 307 -0.14 14.03 37.78
C GLY A 307 -0.42 12.77 37.00
N ALA A 308 0.06 11.60 37.44
CA ALA A 308 -0.12 10.36 36.70
C ALA A 308 -1.52 9.77 36.90
N MET A 309 -2.07 9.85 38.12
CA MET A 309 -3.38 9.28 38.46
C MET A 309 -4.56 10.20 38.14
N ALA A 310 -4.38 11.52 38.19
CA ALA A 310 -5.44 12.50 37.91
C ALA A 310 -6.16 12.28 36.55
N ARG A 311 -5.47 11.71 35.58
CA ARG A 311 -6.06 11.35 34.28
C ARG A 311 -6.95 10.12 34.34
N TRP A 312 -6.70 9.19 35.25
CA TRP A 312 -7.52 8.00 35.46
C TRP A 312 -8.79 8.34 36.20
N GLU A 313 -8.71 9.26 37.14
CA GLU A 313 -9.88 9.78 37.92
C GLU A 313 -10.82 10.62 37.05
N ALA A 314 -10.30 11.29 36.01
CA ALA A 314 -11.08 12.14 35.14
C ALA A 314 -11.70 11.39 33.94
N ASN A 315 -11.41 10.13 33.77
CA ASN A 315 -11.76 9.35 32.56
C ASN A 315 -12.20 7.94 32.85
#